data_a438361a279806d2be6e2b1221307fc8
#
_entry.id   a438361a279806d2be6e2b1221307fc8
#
_cell.length_a   1.000
_cell.length_b   1.000
_cell.length_c   1.000
_cell.angle_alpha   90.00
_cell.angle_beta   90.00
_cell.angle_gamma   90.00
#
_symmetry.space_group_name_H-M   'P 1'
#
loop_
_entity.id
_entity.type
_entity.pdbx_description
1 polymer ?
#
loop_
_entity_poly.entity_id
_entity_poly.type
_entity_poly.pdbx_seq_one_letter_code
_entity_poly.pdbx_strand_id
1 'polypeptide(L)'
;MSRFTEQEIEYLQSQRLGRLATVNEKGDLHVVPVGFRYNPEHETIDIGGHNIVPTKKYRDALRHGRVAFVVDDVLPPWRPRMVEVRGTVEALSTGGKEINSNFSPDILRITPTYIVSLGVNDDVVQPGQQRVNYYSRKVE
;
A
#
# COMPACT_ATOMS: atom_id res chain seq x y z
N MET A 1 -0.34 20.12 -0.88
CA MET A 1 -1.40 19.26 -0.29
C MET A 1 -0.94 17.82 -0.31
N SER A 2 -1.22 17.10 0.77
CA SER A 2 -0.87 15.68 0.85
C SER A 2 -1.79 14.84 -0.05
N ARG A 3 -1.23 13.80 -0.67
CA ARG A 3 -2.02 12.80 -1.40
C ARG A 3 -2.91 12.01 -0.46
N PHE A 4 -2.43 11.75 0.75
CA PHE A 4 -3.12 11.00 1.79
C PHE A 4 -3.73 11.94 2.83
N THR A 5 -4.86 11.53 3.41
CA THR A 5 -5.37 12.24 4.60
C THR A 5 -4.49 11.91 5.80
N GLU A 6 -4.56 12.75 6.84
CA GLU A 6 -3.82 12.50 8.08
C GLU A 6 -4.21 11.15 8.70
N GLN A 7 -5.49 10.80 8.64
CA GLN A 7 -6.00 9.54 9.18
C GLN A 7 -5.50 8.34 8.36
N GLU A 8 -5.40 8.47 7.04
CA GLU A 8 -4.83 7.43 6.19
C GLU A 8 -3.37 7.21 6.51
N ILE A 9 -2.60 8.29 6.70
CA ILE A 9 -1.18 8.20 7.07
C ILE A 9 -1.03 7.51 8.42
N GLU A 10 -1.82 7.92 9.41
CA GLU A 10 -1.78 7.30 10.73
C GLU A 10 -2.10 5.81 10.66
N TYR A 11 -3.10 5.44 9.86
CA TYR A 11 -3.45 4.04 9.66
C TYR A 11 -2.30 3.25 9.02
N LEU A 12 -1.74 3.76 7.93
CA LEU A 12 -0.62 3.11 7.25
C LEU A 12 0.58 2.91 8.18
N GLN A 13 0.87 3.89 9.01
CA GLN A 13 1.98 3.82 9.97
C GLN A 13 1.72 2.84 11.11
N SER A 14 0.46 2.51 11.38
CA SER A 14 0.09 1.54 12.42
C SER A 14 0.17 0.08 11.94
N GLN A 15 0.36 -0.15 10.64
CA GLN A 15 0.36 -1.48 10.04
C GLN A 15 1.74 -1.81 9.49
N ARG A 16 2.07 -3.09 9.44
CA ARG A 16 3.39 -3.56 8.99
C ARG A 16 3.34 -4.39 7.72
N LEU A 17 2.18 -4.91 7.38
CA LEU A 17 2.00 -5.82 6.28
C LEU A 17 0.92 -5.30 5.35
N GLY A 18 1.21 -5.31 4.07
CA GLY A 18 0.23 -5.03 3.03
C GLY A 18 0.19 -6.16 2.03
N ARG A 19 -0.65 -6.01 1.02
CA ARG A 19 -0.79 -6.99 -0.06
C ARG A 19 -0.55 -6.28 -1.37
N LEU A 20 0.39 -6.81 -2.14
CA LEU A 20 0.78 -6.24 -3.43
C LEU A 20 0.21 -7.10 -4.54
N ALA A 21 -0.54 -6.47 -5.44
CA ALA A 21 -1.08 -7.11 -6.64
C ALA A 21 -0.26 -6.70 -7.86
N THR A 22 0.15 -7.69 -8.63
CA THR A 22 0.94 -7.51 -9.86
C THR A 22 0.33 -8.30 -11.00
N VAL A 23 0.77 -7.98 -12.21
CA VAL A 23 0.35 -8.67 -13.44
C VAL A 23 1.60 -9.18 -14.14
N ASN A 24 1.60 -10.47 -14.54
CA ASN A 24 2.71 -11.01 -15.29
C ASN A 24 2.56 -10.73 -16.81
N GLU A 25 3.52 -11.16 -17.59
CA GLU A 25 3.54 -10.92 -19.05
C GLU A 25 2.38 -11.61 -19.80
N LYS A 26 1.77 -12.63 -19.19
CA LYS A 26 0.61 -13.34 -19.76
C LYS A 26 -0.72 -12.73 -19.33
N GLY A 27 -0.70 -11.69 -18.51
CA GLY A 27 -1.91 -11.09 -17.98
C GLY A 27 -2.47 -11.77 -16.74
N ASP A 28 -1.74 -12.73 -16.15
CA ASP A 28 -2.17 -13.39 -14.91
C ASP A 28 -1.95 -12.45 -13.74
N LEU A 29 -2.90 -12.46 -12.82
CA LEU A 29 -2.88 -11.65 -11.62
C LEU A 29 -2.26 -12.41 -10.46
N HIS A 30 -1.42 -11.74 -9.68
CA HIS A 30 -0.83 -12.29 -8.47
C HIS A 30 -0.99 -11.30 -7.33
N VAL A 31 -1.20 -11.82 -6.11
CA VAL A 31 -1.25 -11.02 -4.90
C VAL A 31 -0.45 -11.73 -3.82
N VAL A 32 0.42 -10.99 -3.14
CA VAL A 32 1.27 -11.51 -2.07
C VAL A 32 1.36 -10.52 -0.93
N PRO A 33 1.52 -11.01 0.33
CA PRO A 33 1.81 -10.11 1.44
C PRO A 33 3.24 -9.57 1.33
N VAL A 34 3.41 -8.31 1.70
CA VAL A 34 4.70 -7.62 1.64
C VAL A 34 4.88 -6.72 2.85
N GLY A 35 6.13 -6.57 3.29
CA GLY A 35 6.50 -5.53 4.23
C GLY A 35 6.58 -4.19 3.52
N PHE A 36 6.18 -3.13 4.19
CA PHE A 36 6.13 -1.82 3.58
C PHE A 36 6.38 -0.71 4.60
N ARG A 37 6.60 0.48 4.08
CA ARG A 37 6.69 1.71 4.86
C ARG A 37 5.99 2.83 4.10
N TYR A 38 5.13 3.60 4.79
CA TYR A 38 4.72 4.89 4.26
C TYR A 38 5.91 5.83 4.35
N ASN A 39 6.29 6.43 3.23
CA ASN A 39 7.40 7.37 3.17
C ASN A 39 6.86 8.80 3.23
N PRO A 40 7.03 9.52 4.36
CA PRO A 40 6.48 10.87 4.49
C PRO A 40 7.20 11.91 3.64
N GLU A 41 8.46 11.66 3.28
CA GLU A 41 9.25 12.58 2.47
C GLU A 41 8.73 12.65 1.03
N HIS A 42 8.37 11.50 0.46
CA HIS A 42 7.91 11.41 -0.93
C HIS A 42 6.41 11.15 -1.06
N GLU A 43 5.72 10.87 0.04
CA GLU A 43 4.31 10.48 0.06
C GLU A 43 4.06 9.24 -0.81
N THR A 44 4.90 8.23 -0.62
CA THR A 44 4.90 6.98 -1.37
C THR A 44 4.77 5.79 -0.45
N ILE A 45 4.46 4.64 -1.03
CA ILE A 45 4.54 3.36 -0.35
C ILE A 45 5.82 2.67 -0.84
N ASP A 46 6.73 2.42 0.09
CA ASP A 46 7.99 1.75 -0.20
C ASP A 46 7.90 0.30 0.27
N ILE A 47 8.17 -0.63 -0.63
CA ILE A 47 8.07 -2.08 -0.39
C ILE A 47 9.45 -2.70 -0.41
N GLY A 48 9.74 -3.51 0.59
CA GLY A 48 11.02 -4.19 0.70
C GLY A 48 10.88 -5.66 1.04
N GLY A 49 12.01 -6.32 1.21
CA GLY A 49 12.07 -7.72 1.57
C GLY A 49 13.51 -8.14 1.88
N HIS A 50 13.68 -9.36 2.38
CA HIS A 50 15.00 -9.90 2.72
C HIS A 50 15.89 -9.99 1.49
N ASN A 51 15.31 -10.31 0.32
CA ASN A 51 16.01 -10.37 -0.95
C ASN A 51 14.98 -10.18 -2.06
N ILE A 52 14.54 -8.94 -2.25
CA ILE A 52 13.39 -8.65 -3.11
C ILE A 52 13.73 -8.74 -4.60
N VAL A 53 14.96 -8.41 -5.01
CA VAL A 53 15.31 -8.24 -6.43
C VAL A 53 15.05 -9.49 -7.28
N PRO A 54 15.42 -10.73 -6.85
CA PRO A 54 15.16 -11.90 -7.68
C PRO A 54 13.72 -12.42 -7.61
N THR A 55 12.83 -11.76 -6.87
CA THR A 55 11.47 -12.26 -6.70
C THR A 55 10.61 -11.98 -7.93
N LYS A 56 9.59 -12.83 -8.12
CA LYS A 56 8.63 -12.69 -9.20
C LYS A 56 7.84 -11.37 -9.10
N LYS A 57 7.43 -11.00 -7.88
CA LYS A 57 6.67 -9.76 -7.67
C LYS A 57 7.46 -8.52 -8.08
N TYR A 58 8.76 -8.50 -7.80
CA TYR A 58 9.65 -7.40 -8.18
C TYR A 58 9.75 -7.29 -9.70
N ARG A 59 10.03 -8.40 -10.35
CA ARG A 59 10.17 -8.45 -11.81
C ARG A 59 8.88 -8.07 -12.52
N ASP A 60 7.75 -8.63 -12.10
CA ASP A 60 6.45 -8.36 -12.73
C ASP A 60 6.01 -6.92 -12.51
N ALA A 61 6.23 -6.38 -11.31
CA ALA A 61 5.89 -4.99 -11.00
C ALA A 61 6.65 -4.03 -11.92
N LEU A 62 7.95 -4.21 -12.05
CA LEU A 62 8.79 -3.32 -12.87
C LEU A 62 8.47 -3.46 -14.35
N ARG A 63 8.22 -4.67 -14.83
CA ARG A 63 7.91 -4.90 -16.24
C ARG A 63 6.59 -4.24 -16.63
N HIS A 64 5.56 -4.36 -15.81
CA HIS A 64 4.26 -3.74 -16.08
C HIS A 64 4.26 -2.24 -15.79
N GLY A 65 4.96 -1.82 -14.75
CA GLY A 65 5.06 -0.42 -14.35
C GLY A 65 3.93 0.10 -13.48
N ARG A 66 2.88 -0.68 -13.27
CA ARG A 66 1.71 -0.32 -12.45
C ARG A 66 1.35 -1.46 -11.53
N VAL A 67 0.94 -1.11 -10.31
CA VAL A 67 0.57 -2.08 -9.28
C VAL A 67 -0.63 -1.57 -8.49
N ALA A 68 -1.24 -2.48 -7.74
CA ALA A 68 -2.21 -2.14 -6.69
C ALA A 68 -1.69 -2.70 -5.37
N PHE A 69 -1.96 -1.98 -4.29
CA PHE A 69 -1.48 -2.30 -2.97
C PHE A 69 -2.58 -2.01 -1.97
N VAL A 70 -2.80 -2.90 -1.00
CA VAL A 70 -3.81 -2.69 0.04
C VAL A 70 -3.26 -3.05 1.40
N VAL A 71 -3.62 -2.23 2.39
CA VAL A 71 -3.46 -2.52 3.81
C VAL A 71 -4.85 -2.60 4.39
N ASP A 72 -5.14 -3.65 5.15
CA ASP A 72 -6.48 -3.85 5.69
C ASP A 72 -6.44 -4.59 7.02
N ASP A 73 -7.44 -4.35 7.85
CA ASP A 73 -7.71 -5.11 9.05
C ASP A 73 -9.16 -4.96 9.46
N VAL A 74 -9.57 -5.67 10.48
CA VAL A 74 -10.92 -5.61 11.04
C VAL A 74 -10.81 -5.43 12.55
N LEU A 75 -11.41 -4.36 13.06
CA LEU A 75 -11.55 -4.16 14.50
C LEU A 75 -12.80 -4.87 15.02
N PRO A 76 -12.79 -5.36 16.27
CA PRO A 76 -14.00 -5.96 16.85
C PRO A 76 -15.13 -4.94 17.00
N PRO A 77 -16.39 -5.33 16.86
CA PRO A 77 -16.90 -6.67 16.52
C PRO A 77 -16.82 -6.94 15.01
N TRP A 78 -16.96 -5.95 14.16
CA TRP A 78 -16.86 -6.06 12.71
C TRP A 78 -16.72 -4.66 12.12
N ARG A 79 -15.53 -4.10 12.27
CA ARG A 79 -15.24 -2.73 11.81
C ARG A 79 -14.06 -2.76 10.85
N PRO A 80 -14.32 -3.05 9.56
CA PRO A 80 -13.24 -3.13 8.58
C PRO A 80 -12.61 -1.77 8.31
N ARG A 81 -11.30 -1.80 8.13
CA ARG A 81 -10.51 -0.63 7.74
C ARG A 81 -9.61 -1.02 6.59
N MET A 82 -9.39 -0.11 5.66
CA MET A 82 -8.41 -0.34 4.60
C MET A 82 -7.93 0.97 3.99
N VAL A 83 -6.74 0.89 3.40
CA VAL A 83 -6.23 1.88 2.45
C VAL A 83 -5.69 1.11 1.25
N GLU A 84 -6.27 1.37 0.09
CA GLU A 84 -5.79 0.82 -1.19
C GLU A 84 -5.09 1.92 -1.97
N VAL A 85 -3.93 1.59 -2.54
CA VAL A 85 -3.13 2.52 -3.34
C VAL A 85 -2.88 1.87 -4.70
N ARG A 86 -3.30 2.54 -5.76
CA ARG A 86 -2.95 2.17 -7.12
C ARG A 86 -1.95 3.18 -7.64
N GLY A 87 -0.93 2.71 -8.33
CA GLY A 87 0.08 3.65 -8.78
C GLY A 87 1.11 3.07 -9.73
N THR A 88 2.06 3.92 -10.06
CA THR A 88 3.26 3.54 -10.80
C THR A 88 4.33 3.07 -9.84
N VAL A 89 5.25 2.27 -10.33
CA VAL A 89 6.28 1.66 -9.50
C VAL A 89 7.65 1.86 -10.13
N GLU A 90 8.65 2.10 -9.29
CA GLU A 90 10.05 2.17 -9.70
C GLU A 90 10.92 1.43 -8.69
N ALA A 91 12.09 0.98 -9.14
CA ALA A 91 13.08 0.34 -8.28
C ALA A 91 14.08 1.37 -7.79
N LEU A 92 14.42 1.29 -6.50
CA LEU A 92 15.48 2.08 -5.91
C LEU A 92 16.44 1.16 -5.18
N SER A 93 17.72 1.53 -5.12
CA SER A 93 18.77 0.71 -4.50
C SER A 93 18.95 0.97 -3.01
N THR A 94 18.19 1.89 -2.45
CA THR A 94 18.22 2.21 -1.01
C THR A 94 16.81 2.38 -0.48
N GLY A 95 16.66 2.22 0.83
CA GLY A 95 15.38 2.43 1.53
C GLY A 95 14.84 1.18 2.24
N GLY A 96 15.33 0.00 1.89
CA GLY A 96 14.82 -1.25 2.49
C GLY A 96 15.11 -1.38 3.97
N LYS A 97 16.23 -0.84 4.42
CA LYS A 97 16.63 -0.89 5.84
C LYS A 97 15.75 -0.02 6.73
N GLU A 98 15.13 1.01 6.18
CA GLU A 98 14.18 1.86 6.90
C GLU A 98 12.83 1.16 7.11
N ILE A 99 12.52 0.15 6.29
CA ILE A 99 11.32 -0.67 6.48
C ILE A 99 11.58 -1.69 7.59
N ASN A 100 12.68 -2.41 7.48
CA ASN A 100 13.09 -3.42 8.45
C ASN A 100 14.62 -3.59 8.32
N SER A 101 15.32 -3.52 9.44
CA SER A 101 16.79 -3.59 9.45
C SER A 101 17.34 -4.89 8.85
N ASN A 102 16.53 -5.95 8.78
CA ASN A 102 16.90 -7.24 8.19
C ASN A 102 16.62 -7.34 6.69
N PHE A 103 16.00 -6.30 6.11
CA PHE A 103 15.72 -6.29 4.68
C PHE A 103 16.96 -5.91 3.88
N SER A 104 17.01 -6.34 2.62
CA SER A 104 17.99 -5.82 1.66
C SER A 104 17.72 -4.34 1.41
N PRO A 105 18.72 -3.57 0.93
CA PRO A 105 18.51 -2.13 0.70
C PRO A 105 17.56 -1.82 -0.45
N ASP A 106 17.37 -2.73 -1.40
CA ASP A 106 16.53 -2.49 -2.58
C ASP A 106 15.06 -2.42 -2.21
N ILE A 107 14.34 -1.50 -2.87
CA ILE A 107 12.89 -1.34 -2.69
C ILE A 107 12.18 -1.19 -4.02
N LEU A 108 10.87 -1.44 -3.98
CA LEU A 108 9.92 -0.95 -4.96
C LEU A 108 9.20 0.24 -4.35
N ARG A 109 9.18 1.36 -5.07
CA ARG A 109 8.47 2.56 -4.62
C ARG A 109 7.23 2.76 -5.45
N ILE A 110 6.07 2.79 -4.78
CA ILE A 110 4.79 3.06 -5.42
C ILE A 110 4.46 4.54 -5.27
N THR A 111 4.32 5.23 -6.39
CA THR A 111 3.82 6.61 -6.42
C THR A 111 2.32 6.54 -6.68
N PRO A 112 1.50 7.00 -5.73
CA PRO A 112 0.05 6.87 -5.86
C PRO A 112 -0.52 7.68 -7.02
N THR A 113 -1.46 7.10 -7.74
CA THR A 113 -2.28 7.78 -8.73
C THR A 113 -3.75 7.72 -8.37
N TYR A 114 -4.14 6.79 -7.50
CA TYR A 114 -5.50 6.62 -7.03
C TYR A 114 -5.48 6.02 -5.64
N ILE A 115 -6.26 6.58 -4.72
CA ILE A 115 -6.32 6.10 -3.33
C ILE A 115 -7.78 5.84 -2.97
N VAL A 116 -8.02 4.69 -2.34
CA VAL A 116 -9.32 4.31 -1.78
C VAL A 116 -9.12 3.98 -0.31
N SER A 117 -9.92 4.55 0.56
CA SER A 117 -9.90 4.18 1.97
C SER A 117 -11.30 3.90 2.50
N LEU A 118 -11.37 3.11 3.55
CA LEU A 118 -12.59 2.69 4.21
C LEU A 118 -12.33 2.59 5.71
N GLY A 119 -13.17 3.23 6.51
CA GLY A 119 -13.14 3.08 7.96
C GLY A 119 -11.95 3.71 8.67
N VAL A 120 -11.13 4.50 7.98
CA VAL A 120 -9.93 5.14 8.56
C VAL A 120 -10.09 6.65 8.73
N ASN A 121 -10.87 7.30 7.87
CA ASN A 121 -11.21 8.70 8.03
C ASN A 121 -12.35 8.81 9.06
N ASP A 122 -12.69 10.02 9.51
CA ASP A 122 -13.67 10.25 10.58
C ASP A 122 -15.11 9.85 10.20
N ASP A 123 -15.24 8.73 9.52
CA ASP A 123 -16.51 8.13 9.16
C ASP A 123 -17.10 7.48 10.41
N VAL A 124 -17.71 8.31 11.24
CA VAL A 124 -18.44 7.80 12.41
C VAL A 124 -19.66 7.09 11.89
N VAL A 125 -19.66 5.76 12.00
CA VAL A 125 -20.87 4.97 11.77
C VAL A 125 -21.84 5.38 12.86
N GLN A 126 -22.89 6.13 12.49
CA GLN A 126 -23.94 6.51 13.41
C GLN A 126 -24.68 5.26 13.88
N PRO A 127 -25.21 5.25 15.12
CA PRO A 127 -26.01 4.13 15.60
C PRO A 127 -27.11 3.78 14.59
N GLY A 128 -27.19 2.52 14.17
CA GLY A 128 -28.15 2.06 13.18
C GLY A 128 -27.70 2.13 11.72
N GLN A 129 -26.55 2.75 11.43
CA GLN A 129 -25.96 2.73 10.09
C GLN A 129 -25.09 1.49 9.94
N GLN A 130 -25.35 0.71 8.87
CA GLN A 130 -24.57 -0.47 8.56
C GLN A 130 -23.56 -0.23 7.45
N ARG A 131 -23.49 1.00 6.92
CA ARG A 131 -22.60 1.33 5.81
C ARG A 131 -21.44 2.19 6.27
N VAL A 132 -20.24 1.71 5.95
CA VAL A 132 -19.03 2.50 5.99
C VAL A 132 -18.82 3.03 4.57
N ASN A 133 -18.55 4.33 4.45
CA ASN A 133 -18.36 4.94 3.14
C ASN A 133 -16.92 4.78 2.68
N TYR A 134 -16.76 4.43 1.40
CA TYR A 134 -15.46 4.50 0.75
C TYR A 134 -15.13 5.94 0.41
N TYR A 135 -13.88 6.31 0.61
CA TYR A 135 -13.35 7.57 0.13
C TYR A 135 -12.33 7.27 -0.97
N SER A 136 -12.72 7.55 -2.22
CA SER A 136 -11.89 7.24 -3.38
C SER A 136 -11.62 8.49 -4.19
N ARG A 137 -10.39 8.62 -4.72
CA ARG A 137 -10.01 9.80 -5.49
C ARG A 137 -8.74 9.58 -6.28
N LYS A 138 -8.64 10.28 -7.39
CA LYS A 138 -7.38 10.42 -8.12
C LYS A 138 -6.45 11.33 -7.33
N VAL A 139 -5.16 11.06 -7.38
CA VAL A 139 -4.13 11.88 -6.74
C VAL A 139 -2.99 12.11 -7.72
N GLU A 140 -2.27 13.21 -7.49
CA GLU A 140 -1.11 13.57 -8.30
C GLU A 140 0.14 13.73 -7.46
#